data_ab03c09053c39c8f40137dac7570911e
#
_entry.id   ab03c09053c39c8f40137dac7570911e
#
_cell.length_a   1.000
_cell.length_b   1.000
_cell.length_c   1.000
_cell.angle_alpha   90.00
_cell.angle_beta   90.00
_cell.angle_gamma   90.00
#
_symmetry.space_group_name_H-M   'P 1'
#
loop_
_entity.id
_entity.type
_entity.pdbx_description
1 polymer ?
#
loop_
_entity_poly.entity_id
_entity_poly.type
_entity_poly.pdbx_seq_one_letter_code
_entity_poly.pdbx_strand_id
1 'polypeptide(L)'
;MSTFVLHIFLTLFLTLGAAHAAPPGAVVETIGGRRIESLTLRHPEAQAVVVFEAGSRGTIAAWGTVPASVARDATVFAWNRPGYGNSEAAATARDGRTIVEELRQVLRHKGLKPPYVLVGHSLGGLYMQLFARAYPDEVRGLVLVDALYPRMIRKTGDFPLATRIAARLAFSRTVWREIEAIDATGEAVLALGSIDDKPIIRLVNVPRGAGAIPVDFGAFRMDAGTRDFVRGLYPHAKTVVVDSSHQMPLTSPDVVVKAVRDVLETTRSTMSPINF
;
A
#
# COMPACT_ATOMS: atom_id res chain seq x y z
N MET A 1 24.03 -17.57 14.94
CA MET A 1 22.91 -17.39 14.01
C MET A 1 21.80 -16.46 14.54
N SER A 2 21.68 -16.26 15.86
CA SER A 2 20.57 -15.47 16.47
C SER A 2 20.70 -13.94 16.31
N THR A 3 21.90 -13.39 16.33
CA THR A 3 22.16 -11.94 16.22
C THR A 3 21.94 -11.39 14.81
N PHE A 4 22.16 -12.20 13.78
CA PHE A 4 21.99 -11.80 12.37
C PHE A 4 20.50 -11.57 11.99
N VAL A 5 19.61 -12.41 12.52
CA VAL A 5 18.15 -12.29 12.27
C VAL A 5 17.59 -11.02 12.92
N LEU A 6 18.10 -10.63 14.08
CA LEU A 6 17.66 -9.41 14.79
C LEU A 6 18.03 -8.13 14.02
N HIS A 7 19.24 -8.07 13.43
CA HIS A 7 19.67 -6.93 12.61
C HIS A 7 18.83 -6.75 11.34
N ILE A 8 18.36 -7.83 10.76
CA ILE A 8 17.61 -7.85 9.50
C ILE A 8 16.15 -7.39 9.69
N PHE A 9 15.49 -7.82 10.76
CA PHE A 9 14.14 -7.35 11.10
C PHE A 9 14.15 -5.84 11.42
N LEU A 10 15.20 -5.39 12.07
CA LEU A 10 15.39 -3.99 12.41
C LEU A 10 15.63 -3.11 11.17
N THR A 11 16.37 -3.60 10.15
CA THR A 11 16.79 -2.78 9.00
C THR A 11 15.67 -2.53 7.98
N LEU A 12 14.79 -3.50 7.70
CA LEU A 12 13.67 -3.32 6.77
C LEU A 12 12.63 -2.33 7.32
N PHE A 13 12.46 -2.30 8.65
CA PHE A 13 11.54 -1.40 9.31
C PHE A 13 12.24 -0.18 9.91
N LEU A 14 13.59 -0.17 9.97
CA LEU A 14 14.40 0.95 10.47
C LEU A 14 14.81 1.97 9.41
N THR A 15 14.52 1.74 8.11
CA THR A 15 14.70 2.82 7.14
C THR A 15 13.76 3.97 7.51
N LEU A 16 14.32 4.78 8.38
CA LEU A 16 13.97 6.15 8.73
C LEU A 16 12.57 6.60 8.28
N GLY A 17 11.60 6.42 9.18
CA GLY A 17 10.56 7.42 9.27
C GLY A 17 11.19 8.73 9.75
N ALA A 18 11.99 9.39 8.90
CA ALA A 18 12.20 10.80 9.08
C ALA A 18 10.79 11.39 9.14
N ALA A 19 10.50 12.15 10.20
CA ALA A 19 9.29 12.95 10.26
C ALA A 19 9.37 13.96 9.10
N HIS A 20 9.01 13.52 7.91
CA HIS A 20 8.87 14.41 6.78
C HIS A 20 7.70 15.30 7.11
N ALA A 21 7.92 16.60 7.06
CA ALA A 21 6.84 17.56 7.18
C ALA A 21 5.69 17.16 6.27
N ALA A 22 4.47 17.35 6.73
CA ALA A 22 3.30 17.08 5.89
C ALA A 22 3.46 17.79 4.54
N PRO A 23 3.16 17.12 3.42
CA PRO A 23 3.28 17.76 2.12
C PRO A 23 2.31 18.96 2.03
N PRO A 24 2.65 19.98 1.23
CA PRO A 24 1.77 21.12 1.03
C PRO A 24 0.36 20.68 0.64
N GLY A 25 -0.65 21.24 1.29
CA GLY A 25 -2.06 20.93 1.07
C GLY A 25 -2.62 19.76 1.90
N ALA A 26 -1.79 19.08 2.68
CA ALA A 26 -2.30 18.13 3.67
C ALA A 26 -3.03 18.89 4.80
N VAL A 27 -4.17 18.35 5.21
CA VAL A 27 -5.04 18.91 6.26
C VAL A 27 -5.33 17.85 7.32
N VAL A 28 -5.53 18.30 8.56
CA VAL A 28 -6.00 17.46 9.68
C VAL A 28 -7.44 17.82 9.98
N GLU A 29 -8.34 16.85 9.87
CA GLU A 29 -9.77 17.03 10.13
C GLU A 29 -10.28 15.96 11.09
N THR A 30 -11.36 16.26 11.80
CA THR A 30 -12.03 15.28 12.67
C THR A 30 -13.02 14.47 11.85
N ILE A 31 -12.76 13.18 11.68
CA ILE A 31 -13.59 12.25 10.93
C ILE A 31 -13.91 11.05 11.83
N GLY A 32 -15.21 10.78 12.02
CA GLY A 32 -15.64 9.71 12.92
C GLY A 32 -15.14 9.88 14.37
N GLY A 33 -15.04 11.15 14.83
CA GLY A 33 -14.56 11.48 16.18
C GLY A 33 -13.05 11.40 16.37
N ARG A 34 -12.24 11.26 15.29
CA ARG A 34 -10.78 11.13 15.33
C ARG A 34 -10.12 12.10 14.37
N ARG A 35 -9.02 12.72 14.79
CA ARG A 35 -8.21 13.56 13.90
C ARG A 35 -7.49 12.71 12.86
N ILE A 36 -7.73 13.00 11.59
CA ILE A 36 -7.13 12.31 10.44
C ILE A 36 -6.43 13.32 9.56
N GLU A 37 -5.17 13.06 9.26
CA GLU A 37 -4.39 13.81 8.27
C GLU A 37 -4.58 13.22 6.89
N SER A 38 -4.95 14.05 5.93
CA SER A 38 -5.15 13.63 4.55
C SER A 38 -4.77 14.73 3.56
N LEU A 39 -4.45 14.31 2.34
CA LEU A 39 -4.20 15.16 1.18
C LEU A 39 -5.26 14.84 0.11
N THR A 40 -5.97 15.87 -0.36
CA THR A 40 -6.88 15.76 -1.50
C THR A 40 -6.48 16.79 -2.54
N LEU A 41 -6.04 16.33 -3.71
CA LEU A 41 -5.76 17.16 -4.87
C LEU A 41 -6.88 16.95 -5.89
N ARG A 42 -7.82 17.91 -5.94
CA ARG A 42 -8.98 17.80 -6.83
C ARG A 42 -8.62 18.20 -8.25
N HIS A 43 -9.05 17.39 -9.20
CA HIS A 43 -9.03 17.72 -10.62
C HIS A 43 -10.46 18.04 -11.06
N PRO A 44 -10.74 19.23 -11.60
CA PRO A 44 -12.12 19.69 -11.83
C PRO A 44 -12.91 18.85 -12.82
N GLU A 45 -12.23 18.26 -13.80
CA GLU A 45 -12.85 17.49 -14.89
C GLU A 45 -12.64 15.97 -14.75
N ALA A 46 -11.90 15.52 -13.73
CA ALA A 46 -11.59 14.10 -13.63
C ALA A 46 -12.77 13.29 -13.10
N GLN A 47 -13.10 12.23 -13.83
CA GLN A 47 -14.11 11.24 -13.45
C GLN A 47 -13.54 10.12 -12.56
N ALA A 48 -12.24 10.14 -12.30
CA ALA A 48 -11.56 9.12 -11.52
C ALA A 48 -10.95 9.70 -10.24
N VAL A 49 -11.00 8.92 -9.17
CA VAL A 49 -10.30 9.18 -7.92
C VAL A 49 -9.22 8.13 -7.75
N VAL A 50 -7.96 8.58 -7.61
CA VAL A 50 -6.81 7.72 -7.30
C VAL A 50 -6.54 7.78 -5.80
N VAL A 51 -6.56 6.63 -5.13
CA VAL A 51 -6.40 6.49 -3.69
C VAL A 51 -5.05 5.86 -3.39
N PHE A 52 -4.20 6.55 -2.63
CA PHE A 52 -2.87 6.12 -2.26
C PHE A 52 -2.82 5.60 -0.82
N GLU A 53 -2.26 4.39 -0.65
CA GLU A 53 -2.08 3.73 0.65
C GLU A 53 -0.60 3.40 0.88
N ALA A 54 0.02 4.07 1.86
CA ALA A 54 1.44 3.91 2.14
C ALA A 54 1.77 2.59 2.88
N GLY A 55 3.02 2.20 2.83
CA GLY A 55 3.55 1.03 3.51
C GLY A 55 3.55 1.15 5.04
N SER A 56 4.16 0.18 5.72
CA SER A 56 4.38 0.25 7.16
C SER A 56 5.25 1.47 7.49
N ARG A 57 4.87 2.23 8.53
CA ARG A 57 5.51 3.50 8.94
C ARG A 57 5.49 4.61 7.89
N GLY A 58 4.95 4.35 6.71
CA GLY A 58 4.83 5.33 5.64
C GLY A 58 3.74 6.36 5.94
N THR A 59 4.03 7.63 5.66
CA THR A 59 3.09 8.74 5.67
C THR A 59 2.80 9.20 4.23
N ILE A 60 1.94 10.19 4.06
CA ILE A 60 1.69 10.82 2.75
C ILE A 60 3.01 11.24 2.09
N ALA A 61 3.99 11.70 2.86
CA ALA A 61 5.30 12.13 2.37
C ALA A 61 6.11 10.99 1.70
N ALA A 62 5.83 9.73 2.02
CA ALA A 62 6.48 8.58 1.39
C ALA A 62 6.18 8.44 -0.12
N TRP A 63 5.17 9.14 -0.60
CA TRP A 63 4.81 9.18 -2.01
C TRP A 63 5.57 10.24 -2.83
N GLY A 64 6.32 11.14 -2.17
CA GLY A 64 7.10 12.20 -2.83
C GLY A 64 6.25 13.04 -3.78
N THR A 65 6.70 13.14 -5.03
CA THR A 65 6.04 13.92 -6.09
C THR A 65 4.91 13.19 -6.81
N VAL A 66 4.74 11.89 -6.57
CA VAL A 66 3.78 11.04 -7.30
C VAL A 66 2.35 11.57 -7.23
N PRO A 67 1.80 11.94 -6.04
CA PRO A 67 0.43 12.45 -5.94
C PRO A 67 0.20 13.71 -6.78
N ALA A 68 1.12 14.67 -6.73
CA ALA A 68 1.03 15.92 -7.50
C ALA A 68 1.14 15.67 -9.01
N SER A 69 1.94 14.70 -9.43
CA SER A 69 2.08 14.34 -10.83
C SER A 69 0.82 13.65 -11.37
N VAL A 70 0.17 12.78 -10.58
CA VAL A 70 -1.09 12.10 -10.94
C VAL A 70 -2.27 13.07 -10.89
N ALA A 71 -2.21 14.10 -10.06
CA ALA A 71 -3.29 15.08 -9.93
C ALA A 71 -3.56 15.90 -11.20
N ARG A 72 -2.67 15.81 -12.20
CA ARG A 72 -2.90 16.39 -13.54
C ARG A 72 -3.90 15.60 -14.38
N ASP A 73 -4.18 14.36 -14.00
CA ASP A 73 -4.97 13.41 -14.79
C ASP A 73 -6.20 12.90 -14.04
N ALA A 74 -6.22 13.02 -12.69
CA ALA A 74 -7.26 12.49 -11.81
C ALA A 74 -7.35 13.26 -10.49
N THR A 75 -8.48 13.18 -9.80
CA THR A 75 -8.53 13.56 -8.39
C THR A 75 -7.71 12.57 -7.57
N VAL A 76 -6.84 13.07 -6.70
CA VAL A 76 -5.94 12.26 -5.88
C VAL A 76 -6.32 12.36 -4.42
N PHE A 77 -6.28 11.24 -3.73
CA PHE A 77 -6.42 11.15 -2.29
C PHE A 77 -5.28 10.33 -1.69
N ALA A 78 -4.69 10.84 -0.62
CA ALA A 78 -3.75 10.12 0.24
C ALA A 78 -4.03 10.47 1.69
N TRP A 79 -3.72 9.57 2.62
CA TRP A 79 -3.95 9.78 4.03
C TRP A 79 -2.86 9.20 4.91
N ASN A 80 -2.80 9.67 6.12
CA ASN A 80 -2.04 9.03 7.17
C ASN A 80 -3.00 8.17 7.99
N ARG A 81 -2.77 6.84 7.98
CA ARG A 81 -3.55 5.93 8.82
C ARG A 81 -3.55 6.39 10.28
N PRO A 82 -4.58 6.09 11.07
CA PRO A 82 -4.58 6.35 12.50
C PRO A 82 -3.30 5.88 13.21
N GLY A 83 -2.61 6.81 13.88
CA GLY A 83 -1.32 6.59 14.54
C GLY A 83 -0.08 6.83 13.67
N TYR A 84 -0.27 7.40 12.47
CA TYR A 84 0.81 7.83 11.57
C TYR A 84 0.74 9.35 11.33
N GLY A 85 1.88 9.99 11.14
CA GLY A 85 1.95 11.44 10.92
C GLY A 85 1.20 12.19 12.00
N ASN A 86 0.32 13.12 11.58
CA ASN A 86 -0.53 13.90 12.48
C ASN A 86 -1.91 13.27 12.74
N SER A 87 -2.15 12.04 12.21
CA SER A 87 -3.37 11.30 12.51
C SER A 87 -3.34 10.73 13.92
N GLU A 88 -4.44 10.92 14.65
CA GLU A 88 -4.60 10.41 16.00
C GLU A 88 -4.61 8.88 16.04
N ALA A 89 -3.99 8.28 17.05
CA ALA A 89 -3.91 6.84 17.19
C ALA A 89 -5.31 6.22 17.42
N ALA A 90 -5.57 5.08 16.76
CA ALA A 90 -6.80 4.34 16.96
C ALA A 90 -6.72 3.40 18.16
N ALA A 91 -7.80 3.33 18.93
CA ALA A 91 -8.02 2.28 19.93
C ALA A 91 -8.49 0.97 19.27
N THR A 92 -9.03 1.03 18.04
CA THR A 92 -9.53 -0.09 17.24
C THR A 92 -8.43 -1.09 16.88
N ALA A 93 -8.81 -2.29 16.46
CA ALA A 93 -7.90 -3.26 15.86
C ALA A 93 -7.15 -2.65 14.67
N ARG A 94 -5.96 -3.19 14.36
CA ARG A 94 -5.14 -2.71 13.23
C ARG A 94 -4.99 -3.81 12.18
N ASP A 95 -6.01 -4.64 12.00
CA ASP A 95 -6.13 -5.58 10.89
C ASP A 95 -6.61 -4.88 9.61
N GLY A 96 -6.41 -5.57 8.47
CA GLY A 96 -6.71 -4.97 7.17
C GLY A 96 -8.18 -4.62 6.97
N ARG A 97 -9.13 -5.39 7.54
CA ARG A 97 -10.57 -5.07 7.42
C ARG A 97 -10.89 -3.75 8.11
N THR A 98 -10.40 -3.57 9.34
CA THR A 98 -10.58 -2.33 10.08
C THR A 98 -9.97 -1.14 9.33
N ILE A 99 -8.74 -1.29 8.79
CA ILE A 99 -8.05 -0.21 8.05
C ILE A 99 -8.81 0.14 6.76
N VAL A 100 -9.28 -0.84 6.02
CA VAL A 100 -10.07 -0.61 4.80
C VAL A 100 -11.39 0.11 5.10
N GLU A 101 -12.10 -0.26 6.17
CA GLU A 101 -13.34 0.44 6.56
C GLU A 101 -13.08 1.87 7.02
N GLU A 102 -12.00 2.09 7.78
CA GLU A 102 -11.58 3.44 8.18
C GLU A 102 -11.28 4.30 6.93
N LEU A 103 -10.56 3.76 5.94
CA LEU A 103 -10.29 4.46 4.68
C LEU A 103 -11.58 4.79 3.94
N ARG A 104 -12.50 3.83 3.80
CA ARG A 104 -13.79 4.04 3.15
C ARG A 104 -14.63 5.12 3.86
N GLN A 105 -14.60 5.13 5.19
CA GLN A 105 -15.25 6.19 5.97
C GLN A 105 -14.68 7.57 5.66
N VAL A 106 -13.35 7.68 5.58
CA VAL A 106 -12.66 8.93 5.24
C VAL A 106 -13.00 9.38 3.82
N LEU A 107 -12.96 8.47 2.84
CA LEU A 107 -13.32 8.78 1.44
C LEU A 107 -14.75 9.30 1.33
N ARG A 108 -15.72 8.67 2.00
CA ARG A 108 -17.12 9.12 2.05
C ARG A 108 -17.25 10.50 2.69
N HIS A 109 -16.55 10.74 3.81
CA HIS A 109 -16.55 12.04 4.49
C HIS A 109 -16.03 13.16 3.59
N LYS A 110 -14.98 12.86 2.80
CA LYS A 110 -14.40 13.81 1.82
C LYS A 110 -15.26 14.00 0.57
N GLY A 111 -16.37 13.29 0.43
CA GLY A 111 -17.23 13.32 -0.76
C GLY A 111 -16.55 12.75 -1.99
N LEU A 112 -15.55 11.87 -1.81
CA LEU A 112 -14.86 11.17 -2.89
C LEU A 112 -15.66 9.91 -3.22
N LYS A 113 -16.24 9.88 -4.41
CA LYS A 113 -17.12 8.79 -4.84
C LYS A 113 -16.38 7.72 -5.61
N PRO A 114 -16.73 6.42 -5.44
CA PRO A 114 -16.21 5.34 -6.27
C PRO A 114 -16.76 5.45 -7.71
N PRO A 115 -16.18 4.68 -8.66
CA PRO A 115 -15.13 3.70 -8.45
C PRO A 115 -13.71 4.30 -8.44
N TYR A 116 -12.82 3.71 -7.64
CA TYR A 116 -11.46 4.18 -7.40
C TYR A 116 -10.42 3.44 -8.25
N VAL A 117 -9.29 4.10 -8.56
CA VAL A 117 -8.03 3.43 -8.85
C VAL A 117 -7.23 3.39 -7.55
N LEU A 118 -6.93 2.19 -7.06
CA LEU A 118 -6.20 2.01 -5.81
C LEU A 118 -4.71 1.86 -6.08
N VAL A 119 -3.88 2.56 -5.31
CA VAL A 119 -2.41 2.49 -5.39
C VAL A 119 -1.86 2.14 -4.02
N GLY A 120 -1.23 0.98 -3.88
CA GLY A 120 -0.71 0.54 -2.60
C GLY A 120 0.78 0.20 -2.65
N HIS A 121 1.57 0.77 -1.71
CA HIS A 121 2.99 0.48 -1.55
C HIS A 121 3.21 -0.47 -0.37
N SER A 122 4.07 -1.50 -0.57
CA SER A 122 4.47 -2.39 0.52
C SER A 122 3.26 -2.98 1.26
N LEU A 123 3.15 -2.80 2.59
CA LEU A 123 2.00 -3.21 3.39
C LEU A 123 0.68 -2.56 2.93
N GLY A 124 0.74 -1.30 2.47
CA GLY A 124 -0.42 -0.64 1.87
C GLY A 124 -0.96 -1.39 0.64
N GLY A 125 -0.09 -2.05 -0.11
CA GLY A 125 -0.49 -2.91 -1.21
C GLY A 125 -1.34 -4.10 -0.77
N LEU A 126 -1.07 -4.68 0.40
CA LEU A 126 -1.90 -5.74 0.97
C LEU A 126 -3.30 -5.22 1.36
N TYR A 127 -3.39 -4.02 1.93
CA TYR A 127 -4.67 -3.38 2.24
C TYR A 127 -5.48 -3.04 0.99
N MET A 128 -4.81 -2.58 -0.07
CA MET A 128 -5.49 -2.27 -1.34
C MET A 128 -5.99 -3.53 -2.06
N GLN A 129 -5.28 -4.66 -1.96
CA GLN A 129 -5.77 -5.96 -2.43
C GLN A 129 -7.03 -6.38 -1.66
N LEU A 130 -7.03 -6.20 -0.33
CA LEU A 130 -8.21 -6.49 0.51
C LEU A 130 -9.39 -5.57 0.14
N PHE A 131 -9.14 -4.27 -0.01
CA PHE A 131 -10.18 -3.32 -0.43
C PHE A 131 -10.81 -3.74 -1.76
N ALA A 132 -9.98 -3.99 -2.76
CA ALA A 132 -10.46 -4.32 -4.10
C ALA A 132 -11.29 -5.61 -4.13
N ARG A 133 -10.92 -6.62 -3.36
CA ARG A 133 -11.66 -7.89 -3.28
C ARG A 133 -12.91 -7.81 -2.40
N ALA A 134 -12.88 -6.99 -1.35
CA ALA A 134 -14.05 -6.82 -0.47
C ALA A 134 -15.12 -5.91 -1.09
N TYR A 135 -14.71 -4.97 -1.93
CA TYR A 135 -15.59 -3.97 -2.55
C TYR A 135 -15.30 -3.83 -4.05
N PRO A 136 -15.47 -4.89 -4.85
CA PRO A 136 -15.08 -4.90 -6.26
C PRO A 136 -15.81 -3.83 -7.08
N ASP A 137 -17.05 -3.49 -6.75
CA ASP A 137 -17.83 -2.46 -7.43
C ASP A 137 -17.33 -1.03 -7.15
N GLU A 138 -16.59 -0.85 -6.06
CA GLU A 138 -15.97 0.44 -5.74
C GLU A 138 -14.60 0.63 -6.39
N VAL A 139 -14.07 -0.38 -7.10
CA VAL A 139 -12.71 -0.36 -7.66
C VAL A 139 -12.72 -0.62 -9.15
N ARG A 140 -12.03 0.25 -9.91
CA ARG A 140 -11.86 0.10 -11.35
C ARG A 140 -10.48 -0.42 -11.77
N GLY A 141 -9.47 -0.30 -10.92
CA GLY A 141 -8.13 -0.79 -11.20
C GLY A 141 -7.19 -0.67 -10.01
N LEU A 142 -6.03 -1.34 -10.10
CA LEU A 142 -5.10 -1.49 -8.99
C LEU A 142 -3.64 -1.34 -9.46
N VAL A 143 -2.85 -0.55 -8.73
CA VAL A 143 -1.39 -0.46 -8.89
C VAL A 143 -0.72 -0.92 -7.60
N LEU A 144 0.07 -1.98 -7.68
CA LEU A 144 0.78 -2.58 -6.57
C LEU A 144 2.28 -2.25 -6.68
N VAL A 145 2.73 -1.31 -5.83
CA VAL A 145 4.10 -0.77 -5.85
C VAL A 145 4.94 -1.50 -4.82
N ASP A 146 5.78 -2.40 -5.28
CA ASP A 146 6.63 -3.29 -4.44
C ASP A 146 5.87 -3.82 -3.21
N ALA A 147 4.67 -4.32 -3.50
CA ALA A 147 3.62 -4.59 -2.53
C ALA A 147 3.85 -5.91 -1.77
N LEU A 148 3.34 -6.00 -0.56
CA LEU A 148 3.13 -7.26 0.13
C LEU A 148 1.93 -8.00 -0.45
N TYR A 149 2.05 -9.32 -0.50
CA TYR A 149 0.99 -10.24 -0.88
C TYR A 149 0.69 -11.21 0.27
N PRO A 150 -0.48 -11.85 0.27
CA PRO A 150 -0.77 -12.92 1.22
C PRO A 150 0.36 -13.94 1.27
N ARG A 151 0.68 -14.44 2.46
CA ARG A 151 1.67 -15.49 2.73
C ARG A 151 3.14 -15.13 2.40
N MET A 152 3.44 -13.91 1.95
CA MET A 152 4.83 -13.48 1.72
C MET A 152 5.62 -13.31 3.00
N ILE A 153 4.98 -12.97 4.11
CA ILE A 153 5.65 -12.79 5.41
C ILE A 153 5.33 -14.00 6.29
N ARG A 154 6.33 -14.43 7.06
CA ARG A 154 6.14 -15.42 8.13
C ARG A 154 5.24 -14.85 9.21
N LYS A 155 4.45 -15.74 9.83
CA LYS A 155 3.63 -15.35 10.99
C LYS A 155 4.51 -14.81 12.10
N THR A 156 4.05 -13.76 12.75
CA THR A 156 4.79 -13.14 13.87
C THR A 156 5.09 -14.16 14.99
N GLY A 157 4.19 -15.13 15.19
CA GLY A 157 4.36 -16.24 16.14
C GLY A 157 5.51 -17.18 15.82
N ASP A 158 5.94 -17.27 14.56
CA ASP A 158 7.03 -18.17 14.12
C ASP A 158 8.43 -17.60 14.43
N PHE A 159 8.51 -16.34 14.89
CA PHE A 159 9.78 -15.75 15.29
C PHE A 159 10.14 -16.06 16.73
N PRO A 160 11.45 -16.18 17.05
CA PRO A 160 11.91 -16.36 18.41
C PRO A 160 11.35 -15.28 19.36
N LEU A 161 11.03 -15.68 20.59
CA LEU A 161 10.44 -14.76 21.59
C LEU A 161 11.29 -13.49 21.79
N ALA A 162 12.63 -13.64 21.84
CA ALA A 162 13.53 -12.50 21.98
C ALA A 162 13.40 -11.49 20.81
N THR A 163 13.26 -11.99 19.57
CA THR A 163 13.04 -11.16 18.38
C THR A 163 11.73 -10.41 18.46
N ARG A 164 10.66 -11.07 18.91
CA ARG A 164 9.34 -10.47 19.09
C ARG A 164 9.34 -9.38 20.17
N ILE A 165 10.01 -9.63 21.30
CA ILE A 165 10.17 -8.64 22.36
C ILE A 165 10.95 -7.43 21.87
N ALA A 166 12.10 -7.64 21.20
CA ALA A 166 12.90 -6.56 20.65
C ALA A 166 12.13 -5.72 19.62
N ALA A 167 11.40 -6.36 18.70
CA ALA A 167 10.56 -5.68 17.74
C ALA A 167 9.44 -4.87 18.41
N ARG A 168 8.78 -5.45 19.44
CA ARG A 168 7.73 -4.75 20.19
C ARG A 168 8.25 -3.50 20.92
N LEU A 169 9.50 -3.50 21.34
CA LEU A 169 10.13 -2.33 21.97
C LEU A 169 10.60 -1.29 20.94
N ALA A 170 10.96 -1.73 19.73
CA ALA A 170 11.48 -0.88 18.66
C ALA A 170 10.37 -0.17 17.86
N PHE A 171 9.16 -0.73 17.80
CA PHE A 171 8.05 -0.18 17.01
C PHE A 171 6.99 0.49 17.90
N SER A 172 6.33 1.53 17.34
CA SER A 172 5.15 2.08 17.98
C SER A 172 4.06 1.01 18.13
N ARG A 173 3.16 1.19 19.09
CA ARG A 173 2.05 0.25 19.31
C ARG A 173 1.20 0.03 18.05
N THR A 174 0.98 1.08 17.26
CA THR A 174 0.21 1.00 16.01
C THR A 174 0.94 0.12 14.98
N VAL A 175 2.22 0.42 14.73
CA VAL A 175 3.05 -0.34 13.77
C VAL A 175 3.12 -1.81 14.16
N TRP A 176 3.36 -2.09 15.44
CA TRP A 176 3.44 -3.47 15.92
C TRP A 176 2.13 -4.25 15.70
N ARG A 177 0.99 -3.64 16.02
CA ARG A 177 -0.33 -4.26 15.78
C ARG A 177 -0.61 -4.51 14.30
N GLU A 178 -0.20 -3.60 13.42
CA GLU A 178 -0.33 -3.82 11.97
C GLU A 178 0.56 -4.99 11.51
N ILE A 179 1.78 -5.11 12.04
CA ILE A 179 2.69 -6.24 11.73
C ILE A 179 2.08 -7.57 12.22
N GLU A 180 1.57 -7.62 13.44
CA GLU A 180 0.91 -8.82 13.98
C GLU A 180 -0.30 -9.26 13.15
N ALA A 181 -0.99 -8.31 12.51
CA ALA A 181 -2.19 -8.57 11.73
C ALA A 181 -1.93 -8.90 10.25
N ILE A 182 -0.67 -8.89 9.77
CA ILE A 182 -0.36 -9.13 8.35
C ILE A 182 -0.87 -10.49 7.87
N ASP A 183 -0.62 -11.56 8.63
CA ASP A 183 -1.07 -12.91 8.26
C ASP A 183 -2.60 -12.99 8.17
N ALA A 184 -3.30 -12.53 9.19
CA ALA A 184 -4.76 -12.49 9.19
C ALA A 184 -5.35 -11.63 8.06
N THR A 185 -4.69 -10.52 7.74
CA THR A 185 -5.06 -9.67 6.60
C THR A 185 -4.87 -10.42 5.28
N GLY A 186 -3.76 -11.14 5.13
CA GLY A 186 -3.50 -11.97 3.95
C GLY A 186 -4.53 -13.08 3.77
N GLU A 187 -4.88 -13.80 4.83
CA GLU A 187 -5.92 -14.82 4.77
C GLU A 187 -7.31 -14.21 4.47
N ALA A 188 -7.59 -12.99 4.96
CA ALA A 188 -8.80 -12.26 4.60
C ALA A 188 -8.87 -11.90 3.11
N VAL A 189 -7.73 -11.57 2.48
CA VAL A 189 -7.64 -11.38 1.01
C VAL A 189 -7.96 -12.67 0.28
N LEU A 190 -7.39 -13.80 0.72
CA LEU A 190 -7.55 -15.09 0.06
C LEU A 190 -8.98 -15.67 0.21
N ALA A 191 -9.68 -15.31 1.27
CA ALA A 191 -11.07 -15.75 1.50
C ALA A 191 -12.08 -15.06 0.57
N LEU A 192 -11.67 -14.04 -0.20
CA LEU A 192 -12.53 -13.27 -1.09
C LEU A 192 -12.32 -13.67 -2.56
N GLY A 193 -13.31 -13.36 -3.40
CA GLY A 193 -13.27 -13.60 -4.83
C GLY A 193 -12.11 -12.88 -5.54
N SER A 194 -11.76 -13.36 -6.73
CA SER A 194 -10.78 -12.71 -7.58
C SER A 194 -11.29 -11.39 -8.12
N ILE A 195 -10.35 -10.49 -8.44
CA ILE A 195 -10.58 -9.21 -9.16
C ILE A 195 -9.75 -9.17 -10.44
N ASP A 196 -9.41 -10.32 -10.98
CA ASP A 196 -8.50 -10.46 -12.12
C ASP A 196 -9.11 -9.97 -13.45
N ASP A 197 -10.40 -9.66 -13.44
CA ASP A 197 -11.14 -8.94 -14.49
C ASP A 197 -10.79 -7.44 -14.58
N LYS A 198 -10.11 -6.90 -13.56
CA LYS A 198 -9.75 -5.49 -13.52
C LYS A 198 -8.32 -5.25 -14.00
N PRO A 199 -8.00 -4.07 -14.55
CA PRO A 199 -6.62 -3.72 -14.88
C PRO A 199 -5.77 -3.64 -13.60
N ILE A 200 -4.75 -4.51 -13.53
CA ILE A 200 -3.81 -4.57 -12.41
C ILE A 200 -2.39 -4.40 -12.95
N ILE A 201 -1.63 -3.45 -12.40
CA ILE A 201 -0.20 -3.30 -12.65
C ILE A 201 0.58 -3.57 -11.38
N ARG A 202 1.58 -4.44 -11.48
CA ARG A 202 2.51 -4.77 -10.40
C ARG A 202 3.89 -4.21 -10.74
N LEU A 203 4.38 -3.30 -9.93
CA LEU A 203 5.76 -2.82 -9.96
C LEU A 203 6.57 -3.62 -8.95
N VAL A 204 7.57 -4.33 -9.44
CA VAL A 204 8.39 -5.24 -8.63
C VAL A 204 9.82 -4.73 -8.61
N ASN A 205 10.35 -4.45 -7.43
CA ASN A 205 11.73 -4.04 -7.26
C ASN A 205 12.69 -5.24 -7.40
N VAL A 206 13.65 -5.12 -8.30
CA VAL A 206 14.76 -6.07 -8.45
C VAL A 206 16.04 -5.24 -8.61
N PRO A 207 16.65 -4.79 -7.53
CA PRO A 207 17.88 -3.99 -7.59
C PRO A 207 19.01 -4.80 -8.23
N ARG A 208 19.69 -4.22 -9.21
CA ARG A 208 20.76 -4.85 -10.01
C ARG A 208 22.16 -4.31 -9.65
N GLY A 209 22.25 -3.27 -8.82
CA GLY A 209 23.51 -2.60 -8.49
C GLY A 209 24.40 -3.39 -7.53
N ALA A 210 25.72 -3.13 -7.60
CA ALA A 210 26.68 -3.58 -6.58
C ALA A 210 26.32 -2.95 -5.22
N GLY A 211 25.97 -3.76 -4.24
CA GLY A 211 25.44 -3.34 -2.93
C GLY A 211 23.92 -3.48 -2.80
N ALA A 212 23.24 -3.91 -3.85
CA ALA A 212 21.87 -4.39 -3.72
C ALA A 212 21.88 -5.59 -2.75
N ILE A 213 21.42 -5.36 -1.53
CA ILE A 213 21.20 -6.44 -0.58
C ILE A 213 19.99 -7.20 -1.14
N PRO A 214 20.14 -8.48 -1.52
CA PRO A 214 18.98 -9.29 -1.85
C PRO A 214 18.03 -9.18 -0.67
N VAL A 215 16.77 -8.79 -0.91
CA VAL A 215 15.77 -8.63 0.15
C VAL A 215 15.30 -10.03 0.58
N ASP A 216 16.24 -10.89 0.97
CA ASP A 216 15.96 -12.11 1.71
C ASP A 216 16.14 -11.84 3.20
N PHE A 217 15.20 -11.11 3.74
CA PHE A 217 15.21 -10.74 5.16
C PHE A 217 14.70 -11.88 6.06
N GLY A 218 14.78 -13.13 5.71
CA GLY A 218 14.31 -14.22 6.56
C GLY A 218 12.84 -14.12 7.02
N ALA A 219 12.28 -12.91 6.99
CA ALA A 219 10.87 -12.63 7.24
C ALA A 219 10.01 -12.84 6.00
N PHE A 220 10.58 -12.60 4.81
CA PHE A 220 9.92 -12.79 3.53
C PHE A 220 10.15 -14.19 2.99
N ARG A 221 9.11 -14.80 2.48
CA ARG A 221 9.19 -16.04 1.71
C ARG A 221 9.43 -15.66 0.26
N MET A 222 10.69 -15.77 -0.19
CA MET A 222 11.08 -15.43 -1.57
C MET A 222 11.46 -16.66 -2.39
N ASP A 223 11.06 -17.84 -1.93
CA ASP A 223 11.22 -19.10 -2.69
C ASP A 223 10.39 -19.12 -3.98
N ALA A 224 10.69 -20.07 -4.87
CA ALA A 224 10.01 -20.20 -6.15
C ALA A 224 8.51 -20.43 -5.99
N GLY A 225 8.10 -21.23 -5.00
CA GLY A 225 6.70 -21.53 -4.73
C GLY A 225 5.91 -20.28 -4.32
N THR A 226 6.49 -19.44 -3.48
CA THR A 226 5.87 -18.16 -3.09
C THR A 226 5.74 -17.21 -4.29
N ARG A 227 6.78 -17.13 -5.15
CA ARG A 227 6.70 -16.31 -6.38
C ARG A 227 5.63 -16.81 -7.34
N ASP A 228 5.51 -18.12 -7.51
CA ASP A 228 4.47 -18.73 -8.35
C ASP A 228 3.07 -18.51 -7.78
N PHE A 229 2.92 -18.68 -6.48
CA PHE A 229 1.68 -18.37 -5.77
C PHE A 229 1.25 -16.91 -5.98
N VAL A 230 2.16 -15.94 -5.79
CA VAL A 230 1.89 -14.52 -5.98
C VAL A 230 1.54 -14.20 -7.44
N ARG A 231 2.18 -14.87 -8.41
CA ARG A 231 1.79 -14.76 -9.84
C ARG A 231 0.37 -15.27 -10.08
N GLY A 232 0.04 -16.40 -9.49
CA GLY A 232 -1.28 -17.03 -9.60
C GLY A 232 -2.42 -16.25 -8.95
N LEU A 233 -2.14 -15.32 -8.01
CA LEU A 233 -3.18 -14.45 -7.42
C LEU A 233 -3.79 -13.46 -8.44
N TYR A 234 -2.98 -13.04 -9.42
CA TYR A 234 -3.35 -12.06 -10.46
C TYR A 234 -2.67 -12.45 -11.77
N PRO A 235 -3.12 -13.53 -12.46
CA PRO A 235 -2.46 -14.08 -13.64
C PRO A 235 -2.45 -13.11 -14.82
N HIS A 236 -3.44 -12.24 -14.94
CA HIS A 236 -3.54 -11.24 -16.01
C HIS A 236 -2.90 -9.88 -15.67
N ALA A 237 -2.35 -9.74 -14.45
CA ALA A 237 -1.69 -8.50 -14.05
C ALA A 237 -0.42 -8.23 -14.86
N LYS A 238 -0.29 -7.01 -15.40
CA LYS A 238 0.94 -6.54 -16.03
C LYS A 238 2.02 -6.37 -14.95
N THR A 239 3.10 -7.14 -15.05
CA THR A 239 4.24 -7.02 -14.14
C THR A 239 5.35 -6.22 -14.79
N VAL A 240 5.81 -5.16 -14.13
CA VAL A 240 6.93 -4.32 -14.53
C VAL A 240 8.05 -4.48 -13.50
N VAL A 241 9.19 -4.96 -13.94
CA VAL A 241 10.40 -5.09 -13.12
C VAL A 241 11.15 -3.76 -13.15
N VAL A 242 11.46 -3.22 -11.99
CA VAL A 242 12.10 -1.90 -11.83
C VAL A 242 13.40 -2.06 -11.06
N ASP A 243 14.49 -1.52 -11.61
CA ASP A 243 15.74 -1.36 -10.86
C ASP A 243 15.64 -0.11 -9.98
N SER A 244 15.28 -0.31 -8.74
CA SER A 244 14.97 0.76 -7.79
C SER A 244 15.27 0.33 -6.36
N SER A 245 14.91 1.13 -5.40
CA SER A 245 14.85 0.72 -3.99
C SER A 245 13.42 0.30 -3.60
N HIS A 246 13.26 -0.26 -2.39
CA HIS A 246 11.93 -0.49 -1.83
C HIS A 246 11.09 0.79 -1.72
N GLN A 247 11.75 1.95 -1.56
CA GLN A 247 11.10 3.27 -1.57
C GLN A 247 10.87 3.76 -3.01
N MET A 248 10.36 2.91 -3.87
CA MET A 248 10.13 3.16 -5.29
C MET A 248 9.38 4.48 -5.58
N PRO A 249 8.37 4.92 -4.79
CA PRO A 249 7.74 6.21 -5.04
C PRO A 249 8.68 7.41 -4.92
N LEU A 250 9.78 7.28 -4.16
CA LEU A 250 10.80 8.33 -3.98
C LEU A 250 11.96 8.18 -4.97
N THR A 251 12.35 6.94 -5.30
CA THR A 251 13.55 6.67 -6.10
C THR A 251 13.27 6.49 -7.60
N SER A 252 12.04 6.15 -7.96
CA SER A 252 11.58 5.96 -9.34
C SER A 252 10.13 6.45 -9.52
N PRO A 253 9.82 7.72 -9.16
CA PRO A 253 8.45 8.26 -9.16
C PRO A 253 7.80 8.18 -10.53
N ASP A 254 8.54 8.39 -11.62
CA ASP A 254 8.00 8.40 -12.98
C ASP A 254 7.43 7.05 -13.39
N VAL A 255 8.04 5.95 -12.92
CA VAL A 255 7.54 4.59 -13.17
C VAL A 255 6.20 4.36 -12.46
N VAL A 256 6.07 4.87 -11.23
CA VAL A 256 4.82 4.77 -10.47
C VAL A 256 3.74 5.63 -11.13
N VAL A 257 4.04 6.86 -11.50
CA VAL A 257 3.12 7.76 -12.22
C VAL A 257 2.64 7.13 -13.52
N LYS A 258 3.59 6.57 -14.31
CA LYS A 258 3.25 5.89 -15.56
C LYS A 258 2.29 4.71 -15.32
N ALA A 259 2.55 3.88 -14.32
CA ALA A 259 1.67 2.74 -14.02
C ALA A 259 0.25 3.20 -13.63
N VAL A 260 0.12 4.27 -12.86
CA VAL A 260 -1.19 4.84 -12.52
C VAL A 260 -1.90 5.35 -13.78
N ARG A 261 -1.19 6.06 -14.66
CA ARG A 261 -1.75 6.54 -15.93
C ARG A 261 -2.19 5.41 -16.85
N ASP A 262 -1.38 4.35 -16.99
CA ASP A 262 -1.72 3.16 -17.79
C ASP A 262 -3.04 2.54 -17.30
N VAL A 263 -3.28 2.44 -15.98
CA VAL A 263 -4.52 1.95 -15.40
C VAL A 263 -5.68 2.92 -15.66
N LEU A 264 -5.47 4.23 -15.50
CA LEU A 264 -6.49 5.24 -15.78
C LEU A 264 -6.94 5.21 -17.25
N GLU A 265 -6.01 5.07 -18.19
CA GLU A 265 -6.29 4.97 -19.62
C GLU A 265 -7.10 3.72 -19.97
N THR A 266 -6.66 2.55 -19.45
CA THR A 266 -7.38 1.28 -19.67
C THR A 266 -8.82 1.38 -19.16
N THR A 267 -9.02 2.00 -17.99
CA THR A 267 -10.36 2.12 -17.39
C THR A 267 -11.24 3.16 -18.06
N ARG A 268 -10.68 4.15 -18.76
CA ARG A 268 -11.45 5.08 -19.61
C ARG A 268 -11.97 4.40 -20.87
N SER A 269 -11.15 3.60 -21.52
CA SER A 269 -11.51 2.90 -22.77
C SER A 269 -12.67 1.92 -22.58
N THR A 270 -12.80 1.31 -21.41
CA THR A 270 -13.90 0.38 -21.09
C THR A 270 -15.22 1.09 -20.78
N MET A 271 -15.21 2.40 -20.56
CA MET A 271 -16.42 3.22 -20.24
C MET A 271 -16.94 4.02 -21.43
N SER A 272 -16.22 4.09 -22.56
CA SER A 272 -16.75 4.70 -23.77
C SER A 272 -17.90 3.84 -24.31
N PRO A 273 -19.12 4.39 -24.50
CA PRO A 273 -20.19 3.63 -25.12
C PRO A 273 -19.73 3.20 -26.52
N ILE A 274 -19.95 1.94 -26.85
CA ILE A 274 -19.89 1.48 -28.25
C ILE A 274 -20.94 2.28 -28.98
N ASN A 275 -20.52 3.30 -29.70
CA ASN A 275 -21.40 3.99 -30.64
C ASN A 275 -21.72 2.99 -31.77
N PHE A 276 -22.93 2.43 -31.72
CA PHE A 276 -23.54 1.72 -32.84
C PHE A 276 -24.12 2.73 -33.86
#